data_fafa46e308f322d503b6ef9fc7110c0a
#
_entry.id   fafa46e308f322d503b6ef9fc7110c0a
#
_cell.length_a   1.000
_cell.length_b   1.000
_cell.length_c   1.000
_cell.angle_alpha   90.00
_cell.angle_beta   90.00
_cell.angle_gamma   90.00
#
_symmetry.space_group_name_H-M   'P 1'
#
loop_
_entity.id
_entity.type
_entity.pdbx_description
1 polymer ?
#
loop_
_entity_poly.entity_id
_entity_poly.type
_entity_poly.pdbx_seq_one_letter_code
_entity_poly.pdbx_strand_id
1 'polypeptide(L)'
;MQQARVAEYDRSTAYTVTREYQLLAQGSNQANSNVVAQINFVPPAQKDYTIVKAEGSDRGTGIVRKVLDHETSMATHNDGHELTLANYDFAVLGRETLDGHDCYVLSISPKREAVDLVRGKAWIDAKSFDIRRIAGETSKTPSFWIKKLNVTLNYGEVNGVWVQTSTQAIADVRVAGPHVLTSRELDVQRATFSAKAQPPATVRNQRSNPRHDVANAATWVAR
;
A
#
# COMPACT_ATOMS: atom_id res chain seq x y z
N MET A 1 -6.28 -22.89 -12.44
CA MET A 1 -6.71 -21.85 -11.50
C MET A 1 -6.37 -20.51 -12.13
N GLN A 2 -7.38 -19.74 -12.53
CA GLN A 2 -7.18 -18.39 -13.04
C GLN A 2 -6.62 -17.54 -11.89
N GLN A 3 -5.58 -16.77 -12.18
CA GLN A 3 -5.01 -15.79 -11.27
C GLN A 3 -6.13 -14.89 -10.75
N ALA A 4 -6.19 -14.69 -9.44
CA ALA A 4 -7.15 -13.76 -8.84
C ALA A 4 -7.00 -12.39 -9.52
N ARG A 5 -8.08 -11.88 -10.10
CA ARG A 5 -8.10 -10.75 -11.03
C ARG A 5 -7.74 -9.37 -10.45
N VAL A 6 -7.43 -9.27 -9.15
CA VAL A 6 -7.06 -7.99 -8.51
C VAL A 6 -5.89 -7.32 -9.22
N ALA A 7 -4.89 -8.09 -9.65
CA ALA A 7 -3.74 -7.54 -10.35
C ALA A 7 -4.07 -7.05 -11.78
N GLU A 8 -5.12 -7.55 -12.40
CA GLU A 8 -5.46 -7.23 -13.79
C GLU A 8 -6.37 -5.99 -13.89
N TYR A 9 -7.30 -5.82 -12.94
CA TYR A 9 -8.19 -4.67 -12.90
C TYR A 9 -7.46 -3.38 -12.48
N ASP A 10 -6.58 -3.48 -11.49
CA ASP A 10 -5.78 -2.34 -10.99
C ASP A 10 -4.76 -1.84 -12.04
N ARG A 11 -4.30 -2.73 -12.95
CA ARG A 11 -3.30 -2.40 -13.98
C ARG A 11 -3.87 -1.81 -15.27
N SER A 12 -5.19 -1.86 -15.48
CA SER A 12 -5.80 -1.46 -16.76
C SER A 12 -6.41 -0.07 -16.76
N THR A 13 -6.63 0.54 -15.60
CA THR A 13 -7.35 1.80 -15.48
C THR A 13 -6.54 2.80 -14.69
N ALA A 14 -6.27 3.97 -15.29
CA ALA A 14 -5.68 5.09 -14.56
C ALA A 14 -6.71 5.71 -13.62
N TYR A 15 -6.29 6.02 -12.39
CA TYR A 15 -7.15 6.64 -11.40
C TYR A 15 -6.36 7.53 -10.45
N THR A 16 -7.08 8.41 -9.78
CA THR A 16 -6.60 9.19 -8.66
C THR A 16 -7.43 8.85 -7.43
N VAL A 17 -6.79 8.52 -6.32
CA VAL A 17 -7.46 8.31 -5.04
C VAL A 17 -6.99 9.36 -4.04
N THR A 18 -7.95 10.02 -3.38
CA THR A 18 -7.69 10.87 -2.21
C THR A 18 -7.88 10.01 -0.96
N ARG A 19 -6.83 9.90 -0.15
CA ARG A 19 -6.80 9.02 1.02
C ARG A 19 -6.38 9.79 2.28
N GLU A 20 -7.11 9.55 3.36
CA GLU A 20 -6.79 10.05 4.70
C GLU A 20 -6.00 8.99 5.46
N TYR A 21 -4.96 9.41 6.15
CA TYR A 21 -4.14 8.60 7.05
C TYR A 21 -4.18 9.19 8.45
N GLN A 22 -4.43 8.35 9.45
CA GLN A 22 -4.45 8.73 10.86
C GLN A 22 -3.48 7.86 11.65
N LEU A 23 -2.60 8.49 12.42
CA LEU A 23 -1.69 7.81 13.33
C LEU A 23 -2.16 8.02 14.77
N LEU A 24 -2.41 6.94 15.49
CA LEU A 24 -2.85 6.94 16.88
C LEU A 24 -1.82 6.21 17.75
N ALA A 25 -1.56 6.73 18.95
CA ALA A 25 -0.90 5.94 19.98
C ALA A 25 -1.93 5.03 20.66
N GLN A 26 -1.48 3.89 21.20
CA GLN A 26 -2.36 2.97 21.90
C GLN A 26 -3.10 3.68 23.06
N GLY A 27 -4.40 3.42 23.18
CA GLY A 27 -5.26 3.98 24.23
C GLY A 27 -5.65 5.45 24.00
N SER A 28 -5.25 6.04 22.88
CA SER A 28 -5.69 7.38 22.47
C SER A 28 -6.84 7.27 21.46
N ASN A 29 -7.91 8.00 21.73
CA ASN A 29 -9.00 8.18 20.76
C ASN A 29 -8.75 9.40 19.84
N GLN A 30 -7.63 10.12 20.03
CA GLN A 30 -7.24 11.25 19.19
C GLN A 30 -6.05 10.87 18.33
N ALA A 31 -6.14 11.16 17.04
CA ALA A 31 -5.03 11.00 16.13
C ALA A 31 -3.91 11.99 16.48
N ASN A 32 -2.69 11.47 16.61
CA ASN A 32 -1.48 12.30 16.80
C ASN A 32 -1.08 13.02 15.50
N SER A 33 -1.53 12.48 14.37
CA SER A 33 -1.32 13.06 13.04
C SER A 33 -2.43 12.64 12.11
N ASN A 34 -2.87 13.56 11.28
CA ASN A 34 -3.84 13.36 10.21
C ASN A 34 -3.22 13.88 8.91
N VAL A 35 -3.08 13.02 7.92
CA VAL A 35 -2.48 13.35 6.63
C VAL A 35 -3.43 12.95 5.53
N VAL A 36 -3.72 13.88 4.62
CA VAL A 36 -4.48 13.60 3.40
C VAL A 36 -3.52 13.63 2.22
N ALA A 37 -3.49 12.58 1.44
CA ALA A 37 -2.68 12.45 0.24
C ALA A 37 -3.55 12.13 -0.97
N GLN A 38 -3.17 12.68 -2.10
CA GLN A 38 -3.69 12.33 -3.41
C GLN A 38 -2.68 11.39 -4.07
N ILE A 39 -3.14 10.22 -4.49
CA ILE A 39 -2.33 9.16 -5.08
C ILE A 39 -2.81 8.95 -6.49
N ASN A 40 -1.93 9.07 -7.46
CA ASN A 40 -2.20 8.87 -8.88
C ASN A 40 -1.63 7.53 -9.32
N PHE A 41 -2.42 6.78 -10.05
CA PHE A 41 -1.99 5.54 -10.69
C PHE A 41 -2.18 5.65 -12.20
N VAL A 42 -1.12 5.34 -12.93
CA VAL A 42 -1.12 5.25 -14.40
C VAL A 42 -0.57 3.88 -14.80
N PRO A 43 -1.37 3.07 -15.50
CA PRO A 43 -0.94 1.75 -15.94
C PRO A 43 0.34 1.80 -16.80
N PRO A 44 1.19 0.78 -16.78
CA PRO A 44 1.00 -0.50 -16.08
C PRO A 44 1.49 -0.50 -14.62
N ALA A 45 2.31 0.48 -14.20
CA ALA A 45 3.00 0.43 -12.92
C ALA A 45 3.47 1.80 -12.39
N GLN A 46 3.05 2.90 -12.99
CA GLN A 46 3.44 4.22 -12.50
C GLN A 46 2.49 4.65 -11.40
N LYS A 47 3.05 4.95 -10.22
CA LYS A 47 2.32 5.45 -9.07
C LYS A 47 3.10 6.59 -8.45
N ASP A 48 2.42 7.70 -8.16
CA ASP A 48 2.98 8.85 -7.47
C ASP A 48 1.99 9.38 -6.44
N TYR A 49 2.43 10.26 -5.55
CA TYR A 49 1.56 10.88 -4.58
C TYR A 49 1.93 12.33 -4.28
N THR A 50 0.93 13.08 -3.81
CA THR A 50 1.09 14.43 -3.26
C THR A 50 0.37 14.52 -1.92
N ILE A 51 1.07 14.98 -0.87
CA ILE A 51 0.42 15.29 0.41
C ILE A 51 -0.29 16.64 0.23
N VAL A 52 -1.62 16.62 0.34
CA VAL A 52 -2.47 17.82 0.18
C VAL A 52 -2.80 18.49 1.52
N LYS A 53 -2.73 17.72 2.61
CA LYS A 53 -2.95 18.23 3.97
C LYS A 53 -2.14 17.41 4.97
N ALA A 54 -1.53 18.06 5.95
CA ALA A 54 -0.88 17.40 7.07
C ALA A 54 -1.14 18.18 8.35
N GLU A 55 -1.65 17.51 9.37
CA GLU A 55 -1.94 18.06 10.69
C GLU A 55 -1.35 17.15 11.77
N GLY A 56 -0.95 17.73 12.90
CA GLY A 56 -0.35 17.00 14.00
C GLY A 56 1.17 17.04 13.99
N SER A 57 1.83 15.95 14.41
CA SER A 57 3.29 15.94 14.59
C SER A 57 4.04 15.70 13.27
N ASP A 58 5.19 16.36 13.10
CA ASP A 58 6.11 16.12 11.98
C ASP A 58 6.57 14.66 11.91
N ARG A 59 6.75 14.04 13.07
CA ARG A 59 7.11 12.61 13.16
C ARG A 59 6.02 11.72 12.58
N GLY A 60 4.75 11.99 12.87
CA GLY A 60 3.63 11.24 12.32
C GLY A 60 3.50 11.44 10.82
N THR A 61 3.62 12.68 10.34
CA THR A 61 3.66 12.97 8.90
C THR A 61 4.81 12.23 8.21
N GLY A 62 5.99 12.17 8.85
CA GLY A 62 7.14 11.42 8.35
C GLY A 62 6.89 9.91 8.27
N ILE A 63 6.12 9.33 9.20
CA ILE A 63 5.70 7.90 9.13
C ILE A 63 4.78 7.68 7.94
N VAL A 64 3.76 8.52 7.75
CA VAL A 64 2.85 8.40 6.61
C VAL A 64 3.59 8.55 5.29
N ARG A 65 4.54 9.48 5.20
CA ARG A 65 5.40 9.65 4.00
C ARG A 65 6.16 8.36 3.67
N LYS A 66 6.77 7.70 4.65
CA LYS A 66 7.46 6.42 4.44
C LYS A 66 6.54 5.31 3.94
N VAL A 67 5.28 5.29 4.41
CA VAL A 67 4.27 4.33 3.91
C VAL A 67 3.94 4.62 2.45
N LEU A 68 3.72 5.88 2.08
CA LEU A 68 3.45 6.30 0.71
C LEU A 68 4.64 6.06 -0.22
N ASP A 69 5.87 6.34 0.23
CA ASP A 69 7.11 6.05 -0.52
C ASP A 69 7.24 4.55 -0.79
N HIS A 70 6.94 3.71 0.20
CA HIS A 70 6.94 2.27 0.04
C HIS A 70 5.86 1.80 -0.96
N GLU A 71 4.63 2.30 -0.82
CA GLU A 71 3.51 1.96 -1.71
C GLU A 71 3.80 2.34 -3.17
N THR A 72 4.40 3.50 -3.41
CA THR A 72 4.78 3.94 -4.77
C THR A 72 5.95 3.15 -5.33
N SER A 73 6.95 2.83 -4.50
CA SER A 73 8.09 1.99 -4.89
C SER A 73 7.63 0.58 -5.30
N MET A 74 6.71 -0.02 -4.55
CA MET A 74 6.19 -1.36 -4.86
C MET A 74 5.41 -1.40 -6.17
N ALA A 75 4.74 -0.33 -6.56
CA ALA A 75 4.02 -0.28 -7.83
C ALA A 75 4.98 -0.30 -9.04
N THR A 76 6.16 0.30 -8.90
CA THR A 76 7.18 0.37 -9.97
C THR A 76 8.05 -0.88 -10.06
N HIS A 77 8.28 -1.56 -8.93
CA HIS A 77 9.07 -2.78 -8.86
C HIS A 77 8.11 -3.96 -8.73
N ASN A 78 8.07 -4.82 -9.71
CA ASN A 78 7.22 -6.04 -9.67
C ASN A 78 7.89 -7.11 -8.79
N ASP A 79 8.12 -6.79 -7.51
CA ASP A 79 8.98 -7.52 -6.59
C ASP A 79 8.35 -8.78 -5.97
N GLY A 80 7.32 -9.35 -6.63
CA GLY A 80 6.75 -10.63 -6.22
C GLY A 80 6.00 -10.56 -4.87
N HIS A 81 5.34 -9.44 -4.57
CA HIS A 81 4.45 -9.30 -3.41
C HIS A 81 3.01 -9.78 -3.68
N GLU A 82 2.71 -10.09 -4.92
CA GLU A 82 1.37 -10.53 -5.35
C GLU A 82 0.93 -11.82 -4.63
N LEU A 83 -0.38 -11.89 -4.37
CA LEU A 83 -1.02 -13.07 -3.77
C LEU A 83 -1.14 -14.20 -4.80
N THR A 84 -0.01 -14.82 -5.14
CA THR A 84 0.11 -15.87 -6.15
C THR A 84 0.71 -17.15 -5.58
N LEU A 85 0.57 -18.26 -6.29
CA LEU A 85 1.21 -19.54 -5.94
C LEU A 85 2.75 -19.47 -5.96
N ALA A 86 3.34 -18.49 -6.63
CA ALA A 86 4.78 -18.27 -6.59
C ALA A 86 5.25 -17.76 -5.22
N ASN A 87 4.45 -16.92 -4.58
CA ASN A 87 4.80 -16.24 -3.35
C ASN A 87 4.21 -16.87 -2.08
N TYR A 88 3.10 -17.64 -2.23
CA TYR A 88 2.33 -18.15 -1.08
C TYR A 88 1.94 -19.60 -1.23
N ASP A 89 1.83 -20.28 -0.10
CA ASP A 89 1.05 -21.49 0.08
C ASP A 89 -0.34 -21.11 0.57
N PHE A 90 -1.38 -21.80 0.03
CA PHE A 90 -2.77 -21.55 0.31
C PHE A 90 -3.45 -22.78 0.88
N ALA A 91 -4.35 -22.59 1.84
CA ALA A 91 -5.30 -23.61 2.27
C ALA A 91 -6.70 -23.01 2.40
N VAL A 92 -7.71 -23.73 1.91
CA VAL A 92 -9.10 -23.30 2.07
C VAL A 92 -9.54 -23.56 3.49
N LEU A 93 -9.99 -22.52 4.20
CA LEU A 93 -10.51 -22.60 5.57
C LEU A 93 -12.04 -22.77 5.62
N GLY A 94 -12.74 -22.29 4.57
CA GLY A 94 -14.18 -22.33 4.52
C GLY A 94 -14.79 -21.16 3.76
N ARG A 95 -16.01 -20.78 4.15
CA ARG A 95 -16.72 -19.62 3.64
C ARG A 95 -17.20 -18.75 4.79
N GLU A 96 -17.20 -17.45 4.57
CA GLU A 96 -17.71 -16.43 5.49
C GLU A 96 -18.41 -15.34 4.69
N THR A 97 -19.42 -14.71 5.29
CA THR A 97 -20.00 -13.48 4.72
C THR A 97 -19.22 -12.29 5.24
N LEU A 98 -18.66 -11.50 4.34
CA LEU A 98 -17.89 -10.28 4.62
C LEU A 98 -18.57 -9.09 3.95
N ASP A 99 -19.04 -8.13 4.73
CA ASP A 99 -19.69 -6.89 4.24
C ASP A 99 -20.82 -7.17 3.21
N GLY A 100 -21.62 -8.25 3.46
CA GLY A 100 -22.73 -8.69 2.60
C GLY A 100 -22.30 -9.55 1.40
N HIS A 101 -21.03 -9.85 1.24
CA HIS A 101 -20.48 -10.72 0.19
C HIS A 101 -20.14 -12.11 0.73
N ASP A 102 -20.58 -13.15 0.02
CA ASP A 102 -20.12 -14.54 0.29
C ASP A 102 -18.68 -14.68 -0.19
N CYS A 103 -17.77 -15.06 0.70
CA CYS A 103 -16.35 -15.13 0.44
C CYS A 103 -15.79 -16.50 0.77
N TYR A 104 -14.89 -17.02 -0.07
CA TYR A 104 -13.95 -18.05 0.33
C TYR A 104 -12.91 -17.46 1.25
N VAL A 105 -12.63 -18.15 2.36
CA VAL A 105 -11.55 -17.78 3.29
C VAL A 105 -10.37 -18.71 3.06
N LEU A 106 -9.24 -18.12 2.72
CA LEU A 106 -7.99 -18.81 2.50
C LEU A 106 -7.01 -18.48 3.62
N SER A 107 -6.33 -19.49 4.16
CA SER A 107 -5.08 -19.28 4.87
C SER A 107 -3.99 -18.96 3.85
N ILE A 108 -3.18 -17.95 4.13
CA ILE A 108 -2.05 -17.53 3.29
C ILE A 108 -0.75 -17.60 4.10
N SER A 109 0.24 -18.31 3.57
CA SER A 109 1.57 -18.47 4.18
C SER A 109 2.63 -18.09 3.17
N PRO A 110 3.40 -16.99 3.42
CA PRO A 110 4.49 -16.58 2.53
C PRO A 110 5.57 -17.67 2.42
N LYS A 111 6.08 -17.89 1.22
CA LYS A 111 7.20 -18.81 0.94
C LYS A 111 8.57 -18.21 1.24
N ARG A 112 8.62 -16.91 1.48
CA ARG A 112 9.83 -16.17 1.87
C ARG A 112 9.48 -15.10 2.91
N GLU A 113 10.47 -14.59 3.61
CA GLU A 113 10.29 -13.45 4.52
C GLU A 113 10.48 -12.12 3.76
N ALA A 114 9.48 -11.26 3.83
CA ALA A 114 9.54 -9.91 3.29
C ALA A 114 8.53 -9.01 4.03
N VAL A 115 8.79 -7.70 4.05
CA VAL A 115 7.97 -6.71 4.77
C VAL A 115 6.56 -6.60 4.18
N ASP A 116 6.44 -6.84 2.90
CA ASP A 116 5.24 -6.74 2.07
C ASP A 116 4.44 -8.05 1.95
N LEU A 117 4.95 -9.16 2.51
CA LEU A 117 4.24 -10.43 2.53
C LEU A 117 3.56 -10.66 3.87
N VAL A 118 2.29 -11.06 3.84
CA VAL A 118 1.42 -11.22 5.01
C VAL A 118 1.14 -12.70 5.28
N ARG A 119 1.38 -13.17 6.48
CA ARG A 119 0.94 -14.47 6.98
C ARG A 119 -0.40 -14.30 7.69
N GLY A 120 -1.44 -14.94 7.20
CA GLY A 120 -2.77 -14.76 7.77
C GLY A 120 -3.89 -15.34 6.94
N LYS A 121 -4.89 -14.52 6.63
CA LYS A 121 -6.07 -14.90 5.86
C LYS A 121 -6.34 -13.93 4.71
N ALA A 122 -6.92 -14.46 3.63
CA ALA A 122 -7.48 -13.68 2.53
C ALA A 122 -8.95 -14.09 2.34
N TRP A 123 -9.82 -13.11 2.13
CA TRP A 123 -11.23 -13.28 1.78
C TRP A 123 -11.40 -12.96 0.31
N ILE A 124 -11.85 -13.95 -0.44
CA ILE A 124 -12.03 -13.89 -1.88
C ILE A 124 -13.52 -13.97 -2.18
N ASP A 125 -14.06 -12.97 -2.87
CA ASP A 125 -15.47 -12.95 -3.28
C ASP A 125 -15.82 -14.24 -4.06
N ALA A 126 -16.88 -14.93 -3.67
CA ALA A 126 -17.23 -16.22 -4.28
C ALA A 126 -17.79 -16.10 -5.70
N LYS A 127 -18.18 -14.90 -6.14
CA LYS A 127 -18.73 -14.63 -7.47
C LYS A 127 -17.71 -14.01 -8.42
N SER A 128 -17.07 -12.92 -7.99
CA SER A 128 -16.10 -12.18 -8.84
C SER A 128 -14.68 -12.73 -8.74
N PHE A 129 -14.37 -13.46 -7.67
CA PHE A 129 -13.02 -13.91 -7.30
C PHE A 129 -12.04 -12.77 -6.99
N ASP A 130 -12.55 -11.59 -6.69
CA ASP A 130 -11.75 -10.46 -6.23
C ASP A 130 -11.40 -10.62 -4.75
N ILE A 131 -10.21 -10.11 -4.37
CA ILE A 131 -9.79 -10.07 -2.97
C ILE A 131 -10.58 -8.96 -2.28
N ARG A 132 -11.37 -9.30 -1.26
CA ARG A 132 -12.10 -8.33 -0.44
C ARG A 132 -11.31 -7.88 0.77
N ARG A 133 -10.55 -8.80 1.37
CA ARG A 133 -9.74 -8.50 2.57
C ARG A 133 -8.51 -9.38 2.61
N ILE A 134 -7.41 -8.80 3.09
CA ILE A 134 -6.24 -9.53 3.57
C ILE A 134 -6.01 -9.09 5.01
N ALA A 135 -5.82 -10.05 5.94
CA ALA A 135 -5.53 -9.73 7.33
C ALA A 135 -4.51 -10.72 7.91
N GLY A 136 -3.53 -10.19 8.63
CA GLY A 136 -2.49 -10.99 9.26
C GLY A 136 -1.29 -10.19 9.68
N GLU A 137 -0.20 -10.90 9.96
CA GLU A 137 1.07 -10.34 10.36
C GLU A 137 2.03 -10.31 9.17
N THR A 138 2.81 -9.23 9.02
CA THR A 138 3.88 -9.19 8.00
C THR A 138 4.92 -10.26 8.32
N SER A 139 5.39 -10.97 7.28
CA SER A 139 6.34 -12.07 7.48
C SER A 139 7.73 -11.59 7.92
N LYS A 140 8.01 -10.30 7.73
CA LYS A 140 9.19 -9.60 8.24
C LYS A 140 8.78 -8.21 8.72
N THR A 141 9.37 -7.75 9.81
CA THR A 141 9.13 -6.39 10.31
C THR A 141 9.97 -5.36 9.56
N PRO A 142 9.44 -4.14 9.31
CA PRO A 142 10.14 -3.12 8.52
C PRO A 142 11.34 -2.50 9.24
N SER A 143 11.47 -2.68 10.55
CA SER A 143 12.62 -2.18 11.32
C SER A 143 12.81 -2.96 12.62
N PHE A 144 14.04 -2.90 13.16
CA PHE A 144 14.38 -3.49 14.46
C PHE A 144 13.48 -2.99 15.62
N TRP A 145 12.98 -1.77 15.53
CA TRP A 145 12.14 -1.16 16.56
C TRP A 145 10.71 -1.71 16.57
N ILE A 146 10.28 -2.36 15.51
CA ILE A 146 8.94 -2.98 15.42
C ILE A 146 9.10 -4.47 15.71
N LYS A 147 8.47 -4.95 16.80
CA LYS A 147 8.46 -6.36 17.15
C LYS A 147 7.50 -7.14 16.27
N LYS A 148 6.34 -6.53 15.98
CA LYS A 148 5.23 -7.14 15.28
C LYS A 148 4.46 -6.09 14.50
N LEU A 149 4.04 -6.41 13.29
CA LEU A 149 3.18 -5.57 12.47
C LEU A 149 2.01 -6.41 11.95
N ASN A 150 0.81 -6.14 12.47
CA ASN A 150 -0.42 -6.71 11.96
C ASN A 150 -1.07 -5.72 10.99
N VAL A 151 -1.54 -6.22 9.86
CA VAL A 151 -2.21 -5.42 8.85
C VAL A 151 -3.58 -6.00 8.51
N THR A 152 -4.53 -5.12 8.23
CA THR A 152 -5.81 -5.46 7.62
C THR A 152 -5.99 -4.51 6.44
N LEU A 153 -6.11 -5.07 5.25
CA LEU A 153 -6.30 -4.36 3.99
C LEU A 153 -7.69 -4.72 3.46
N ASN A 154 -8.54 -3.75 3.24
CA ASN A 154 -9.86 -3.95 2.65
C ASN A 154 -9.87 -3.40 1.24
N TYR A 155 -10.57 -4.08 0.34
CA TYR A 155 -10.68 -3.75 -1.07
C TYR A 155 -12.13 -3.70 -1.49
N GLY A 156 -12.44 -2.85 -2.44
CA GLY A 156 -13.78 -2.69 -2.99
C GLY A 156 -13.79 -1.88 -4.26
N GLU A 157 -14.93 -1.89 -4.93
CA GLU A 157 -15.17 -1.07 -6.09
C GLU A 157 -15.69 0.31 -5.66
N VAL A 158 -15.03 1.37 -6.12
CA VAL A 158 -15.44 2.75 -5.91
C VAL A 158 -15.41 3.45 -7.26
N ASN A 159 -16.55 3.99 -7.70
CA ASN A 159 -16.69 4.66 -9.00
C ASN A 159 -16.19 3.83 -10.19
N GLY A 160 -16.43 2.51 -10.16
CA GLY A 160 -16.01 1.58 -11.22
C GLY A 160 -14.52 1.26 -11.23
N VAL A 161 -13.80 1.58 -10.14
CA VAL A 161 -12.38 1.24 -9.95
C VAL A 161 -12.26 0.34 -8.73
N TRP A 162 -11.56 -0.80 -8.88
CA TRP A 162 -11.25 -1.66 -7.75
C TRP A 162 -10.02 -1.12 -7.02
N VAL A 163 -10.20 -0.69 -5.79
CA VAL A 163 -9.15 -0.04 -5.00
C VAL A 163 -9.10 -0.61 -3.58
N GLN A 164 -7.98 -0.37 -2.91
CA GLN A 164 -7.88 -0.55 -1.48
C GLN A 164 -8.65 0.58 -0.79
N THR A 165 -9.77 0.21 -0.14
CA THR A 165 -10.70 1.16 0.49
C THR A 165 -10.26 1.59 1.87
N SER A 166 -9.61 0.68 2.62
CA SER A 166 -9.07 1.03 3.92
C SER A 166 -7.91 0.13 4.31
N THR A 167 -7.07 0.66 5.21
CA THR A 167 -6.00 -0.08 5.87
C THR A 167 -6.06 0.17 7.37
N GLN A 168 -5.78 -0.88 8.15
CA GLN A 168 -5.37 -0.76 9.53
C GLN A 168 -4.03 -1.49 9.70
N ALA A 169 -3.04 -0.79 10.23
CA ALA A 169 -1.75 -1.36 10.58
C ALA A 169 -1.48 -1.13 12.07
N ILE A 170 -1.27 -2.21 12.81
CA ILE A 170 -0.99 -2.19 14.25
C ILE A 170 0.44 -2.64 14.45
N ALA A 171 1.31 -1.70 14.81
CA ALA A 171 2.72 -1.94 15.08
C ALA A 171 3.00 -2.01 16.58
N ASP A 172 3.55 -3.12 17.08
CA ASP A 172 4.11 -3.19 18.43
C ASP A 172 5.54 -2.66 18.40
N VAL A 173 5.71 -1.43 18.88
CA VAL A 173 7.00 -0.71 18.87
C VAL A 173 7.72 -0.94 20.19
N ARG A 174 9.02 -1.36 20.11
CA ARG A 174 9.87 -1.51 21.30
C ARG A 174 9.92 -0.17 22.07
N VAL A 175 9.75 -0.24 23.39
CA VAL A 175 9.77 0.91 24.29
C VAL A 175 8.54 1.83 24.19
N ALA A 176 8.01 2.08 22.99
CA ALA A 176 6.91 3.03 22.78
C ALA A 176 5.51 2.38 22.81
N GLY A 177 5.46 1.02 22.83
CA GLY A 177 4.19 0.28 22.82
C GLY A 177 3.48 0.31 21.46
N PRO A 178 2.25 -0.18 21.41
CA PRO A 178 1.52 -0.28 20.15
C PRO A 178 1.11 1.09 19.59
N HIS A 179 1.20 1.20 18.25
CA HIS A 179 0.73 2.33 17.46
C HIS A 179 -0.18 1.81 16.37
N VAL A 180 -1.20 2.57 16.05
CA VAL A 180 -2.17 2.23 15.01
C VAL A 180 -2.10 3.27 13.90
N LEU A 181 -1.84 2.81 12.69
CA LEU A 181 -2.03 3.59 11.48
C LEU A 181 -3.29 3.10 10.79
N THR A 182 -4.23 4.00 10.55
CA THR A 182 -5.39 3.74 9.70
C THR A 182 -5.31 4.56 8.44
N SER A 183 -5.84 4.03 7.35
CA SER A 183 -6.14 4.82 6.17
C SER A 183 -7.52 4.49 5.63
N ARG A 184 -8.15 5.47 4.98
CA ARG A 184 -9.40 5.29 4.26
C ARG A 184 -9.42 6.15 3.01
N GLU A 185 -10.06 5.68 1.95
CA GLU A 185 -10.33 6.53 0.81
C GLU A 185 -11.39 7.57 1.16
N LEU A 186 -11.21 8.77 0.62
CA LEU A 186 -12.19 9.87 0.70
C LEU A 186 -12.86 10.07 -0.65
N ASP A 187 -12.13 9.86 -1.73
CA ASP A 187 -12.61 10.02 -3.10
C ASP A 187 -11.75 9.19 -4.06
N VAL A 188 -12.38 8.64 -5.10
CA VAL A 188 -11.74 7.93 -6.20
C VAL A 188 -12.24 8.50 -7.52
N GLN A 189 -11.32 8.97 -8.34
CA GLN A 189 -11.61 9.52 -9.65
C GLN A 189 -10.96 8.67 -10.73
N ARG A 190 -11.75 8.14 -11.64
CA ARG A 190 -11.25 7.46 -12.83
C ARG A 190 -10.67 8.51 -13.78
N ALA A 191 -9.44 8.32 -14.26
CA ALA A 191 -8.89 9.19 -15.27
C ALA A 191 -9.63 8.95 -16.60
N THR A 192 -10.37 9.96 -17.04
CA THR A 192 -10.90 9.99 -18.42
C THR A 192 -9.78 10.49 -19.31
N PHE A 193 -9.19 9.61 -20.12
CA PHE A 193 -8.27 10.04 -21.17
C PHE A 193 -9.06 10.80 -22.23
N SER A 194 -9.12 12.12 -22.13
CA SER A 194 -9.36 12.95 -23.30
C SER A 194 -8.14 12.79 -24.20
N ALA A 195 -8.34 12.30 -25.42
CA ALA A 195 -7.29 12.10 -26.43
C ALA A 195 -6.76 13.45 -26.96
N LYS A 196 -6.16 14.26 -26.08
CA LYS A 196 -5.42 15.49 -26.37
C LYS A 196 -4.36 15.73 -25.29
N ALA A 197 -3.39 14.84 -25.18
CA ALA A 197 -2.13 15.17 -24.56
C ALA A 197 -1.06 15.15 -25.65
N GLN A 198 -0.69 16.33 -26.09
CA GLN A 198 0.46 16.59 -26.95
C GLN A 198 1.71 16.08 -26.21
N PRO A 199 2.61 15.32 -26.86
CA PRO A 199 3.84 14.86 -26.20
C PRO A 199 4.66 16.07 -25.74
N PRO A 200 5.31 16.02 -24.58
CA PRO A 200 6.16 17.10 -24.11
C PRO A 200 7.29 17.30 -25.11
N ALA A 201 7.50 18.57 -25.50
CA ALA A 201 8.54 18.98 -26.39
C ALA A 201 9.91 18.48 -25.91
N THR A 202 10.62 17.79 -26.77
CA THR A 202 11.98 17.27 -26.56
C THR A 202 12.91 18.39 -26.08
N VAL A 203 13.27 18.37 -24.80
CA VAL A 203 14.32 19.23 -24.27
C VAL A 203 15.64 18.72 -24.84
N ARG A 204 16.23 19.52 -25.72
CA ARG A 204 17.52 19.30 -26.35
C ARG A 204 18.62 19.30 -25.30
N ASN A 205 19.18 18.14 -25.05
CA ASN A 205 20.28 17.92 -24.12
C ASN A 205 21.52 18.71 -24.53
N GLN A 206 21.88 19.73 -23.77
CA GLN A 206 23.24 20.27 -23.80
C GLN A 206 24.13 19.38 -22.93
N ARG A 207 25.12 18.76 -23.60
CA ARG A 207 26.17 17.98 -22.97
C ARG A 207 27.00 18.87 -22.04
N SER A 208 27.07 18.51 -20.77
CA SER A 208 28.18 18.90 -19.90
C SER A 208 28.81 17.65 -19.29
N ASN A 209 30.12 17.58 -19.45
CA ASN A 209 31.09 16.53 -19.19
C ASN A 209 31.18 16.13 -17.68
N PRO A 210 31.35 14.85 -17.35
CA PRO A 210 31.48 14.42 -15.95
C PRO A 210 32.94 14.49 -15.49
N ARG A 211 33.17 15.08 -14.33
CA ARG A 211 34.38 14.82 -13.53
C ARG A 211 33.95 14.41 -12.12
N HIS A 212 34.44 13.23 -11.75
CA HIS A 212 34.66 12.64 -10.45
C HIS A 212 34.32 13.48 -9.22
N ASP A 213 33.51 12.91 -8.32
CA ASP A 213 33.93 12.76 -6.92
C ASP A 213 33.14 11.63 -6.25
N VAL A 214 33.97 10.66 -5.77
CA VAL A 214 33.57 9.53 -4.94
C VAL A 214 33.84 9.98 -3.50
N ALA A 215 32.85 10.05 -2.64
CA ALA A 215 33.01 9.74 -1.21
C ALA A 215 31.72 9.99 -0.37
N ASN A 216 31.43 9.00 0.47
CA ASN A 216 30.70 9.07 1.73
C ASN A 216 29.16 9.11 1.75
N ALA A 217 28.61 7.89 1.69
CA ALA A 217 27.33 7.56 2.31
C ALA A 217 27.60 6.67 3.55
N ALA A 218 27.76 7.26 4.69
CA ALA A 218 27.54 6.61 6.00
C ALA A 218 27.52 7.70 7.07
N THR A 219 26.37 7.88 7.70
CA THR A 219 26.18 8.30 9.09
C THR A 219 24.90 9.11 9.25
N TRP A 220 23.79 8.45 9.56
CA TRP A 220 22.64 9.08 10.25
C TRP A 220 21.92 8.02 11.10
N VAL A 221 22.56 7.62 12.18
CA VAL A 221 21.88 7.04 13.35
C VAL A 221 22.54 7.65 14.58
N ALA A 222 21.75 8.23 15.45
CA ALA A 222 22.02 8.79 16.77
C ALA A 222 22.02 10.33 16.84
N ARG A 223 20.88 10.87 17.16
CA ARG A 223 20.64 11.74 18.31
C ARG A 223 19.15 12.02 18.44
#